data_299c2868732fcd0f307c88387390dc64
#
_entry.id   299c2868732fcd0f307c88387390dc64
#
_cell.length_a   1.000
_cell.length_b   1.000
_cell.length_c   1.000
_cell.angle_alpha   90.00
_cell.angle_beta   90.00
_cell.angle_gamma   90.00
#
_symmetry.space_group_name_H-M   'P 1'
#
loop_
_entity.id
_entity.type
_entity.pdbx_description
1 polymer ?
#
loop_
_entity_poly.entity_id
_entity_poly.type
_entity_poly.pdbx_seq_one_letter_code
_entity_poly.pdbx_strand_id
1 'polypeptide(L)'
;KVEKLAYLYGPTYYTPKVKMCGISKVDTIPALVEAKPDYMGLVFAPSKRQVTVDQAKTLVEELHKQYAKTYGAVEAPMNTETAQDSKEFVQENPNFENIKTVGVFVNETVDNLVAIAKAVNLDAVQLHGDEDEAFIQALKEKTDLEVWKAVQICSPADADAWIDSSADMLLFDAYHKDERGGTGEVFDWSCLDE
;
A
#
# COMPACT_ATOMS: atom_id res chain seq x y z
N LYS A 1 -8.66 15.64 17.74
CA LYS A 1 -7.63 15.95 16.66
C LYS A 1 -8.27 15.99 15.27
N VAL A 2 -9.17 15.09 14.93
CA VAL A 2 -9.87 15.08 13.61
C VAL A 2 -10.73 16.33 13.46
N GLU A 3 -11.49 16.72 14.47
CA GLU A 3 -12.28 17.97 14.47
C GLU A 3 -11.40 19.23 14.35
N LYS A 4 -10.21 19.22 14.97
CA LYS A 4 -9.26 20.32 14.89
C LYS A 4 -8.63 20.46 13.50
N LEU A 5 -8.38 19.35 12.80
CA LEU A 5 -7.94 19.35 11.42
C LEU A 5 -9.04 19.85 10.47
N ALA A 6 -10.28 19.41 10.67
CA ALA A 6 -11.42 19.89 9.89
C ALA A 6 -11.65 21.41 10.08
N TYR A 7 -11.41 21.95 11.29
CA TYR A 7 -11.48 23.38 11.57
C TYR A 7 -10.37 24.19 10.89
N LEU A 8 -9.15 23.63 10.78
CA LEU A 8 -7.99 24.30 10.18
C LEU A 8 -8.03 24.29 8.63
N TYR A 9 -8.61 23.27 8.03
CA TYR A 9 -8.57 23.03 6.59
C TYR A 9 -9.95 23.17 5.91
N GLY A 10 -11.01 23.52 6.66
CA GLY A 10 -12.39 23.53 6.19
C GLY A 10 -12.98 22.12 6.04
N PRO A 11 -14.26 21.99 5.63
CA PRO A 11 -14.88 20.70 5.36
C PRO A 11 -14.31 20.12 4.07
N THR A 12 -13.09 19.61 4.13
CA THR A 12 -12.60 18.69 3.13
C THR A 12 -13.41 17.40 3.29
N TYR A 13 -14.22 17.08 2.30
CA TYR A 13 -14.86 15.77 2.22
C TYR A 13 -13.73 14.75 2.11
N TYR A 14 -13.33 14.16 3.25
CA TYR A 14 -12.45 13.02 3.27
C TYR A 14 -13.20 11.85 2.64
N THR A 15 -13.00 11.63 1.36
CA THR A 15 -13.38 10.36 0.75
C THR A 15 -12.46 9.29 1.33
N PRO A 16 -13.01 8.29 2.05
CA PRO A 16 -12.19 7.21 2.58
C PRO A 16 -11.51 6.48 1.43
N LYS A 17 -10.21 6.22 1.58
CA LYS A 17 -9.46 5.40 0.62
C LYS A 17 -9.64 3.92 0.94
N VAL A 18 -9.78 3.11 -0.09
CA VAL A 18 -10.00 1.67 0.02
C VAL A 18 -8.79 0.91 -0.52
N LYS A 19 -8.28 -0.03 0.26
CA LYS A 19 -7.26 -0.98 -0.16
C LYS A 19 -7.83 -2.40 -0.17
N MET A 20 -7.78 -3.07 -1.33
CA MET A 20 -8.08 -4.49 -1.44
C MET A 20 -6.79 -5.30 -1.37
N CYS A 21 -6.59 -6.05 -0.27
CA CYS A 21 -5.33 -6.73 0.04
C CYS A 21 -5.37 -8.24 -0.18
N GLY A 22 -4.24 -8.80 -0.61
CA GLY A 22 -4.06 -10.25 -0.80
C GLY A 22 -4.57 -10.72 -2.15
N ILE A 23 -4.50 -9.87 -3.17
CA ILE A 23 -4.77 -10.26 -4.55
C ILE A 23 -3.66 -11.21 -5.02
N SER A 24 -4.03 -12.42 -5.39
CA SER A 24 -3.07 -13.48 -5.76
C SER A 24 -3.49 -14.24 -7.02
N LYS A 25 -4.63 -13.90 -7.63
CA LYS A 25 -5.15 -14.58 -8.81
C LYS A 25 -5.50 -13.55 -9.90
N VAL A 26 -5.10 -13.84 -11.11
CA VAL A 26 -5.33 -13.00 -12.30
C VAL A 26 -6.82 -12.86 -12.60
N ASP A 27 -7.62 -13.91 -12.38
CA ASP A 27 -9.07 -13.91 -12.62
C ASP A 27 -9.85 -12.94 -11.71
N THR A 28 -9.26 -12.44 -10.63
CA THR A 28 -9.86 -11.42 -9.76
C THR A 28 -9.65 -9.99 -10.25
N ILE A 29 -8.72 -9.75 -11.16
CA ILE A 29 -8.35 -8.41 -11.64
C ILE A 29 -9.52 -7.66 -12.31
N PRO A 30 -10.35 -8.29 -13.18
CA PRO A 30 -11.49 -7.58 -13.76
C PRO A 30 -12.47 -7.03 -12.73
N ALA A 31 -12.79 -7.82 -11.68
CA ALA A 31 -13.66 -7.37 -10.61
C ALA A 31 -13.00 -6.27 -9.75
N LEU A 32 -11.68 -6.35 -9.53
CA LEU A 32 -10.92 -5.31 -8.84
C LEU A 32 -11.00 -3.98 -9.59
N VAL A 33 -10.80 -4.02 -10.91
CA VAL A 33 -10.85 -2.82 -11.77
C VAL A 33 -12.25 -2.21 -11.77
N GLU A 34 -13.30 -3.05 -11.80
CA GLU A 34 -14.69 -2.58 -11.71
C GLU A 34 -15.00 -1.92 -10.35
N ALA A 35 -14.49 -2.50 -9.24
CA ALA A 35 -14.68 -1.98 -7.89
C ALA A 35 -13.94 -0.66 -7.62
N LYS A 36 -12.91 -0.33 -8.41
CA LYS A 36 -12.08 0.88 -8.29
C LYS A 36 -11.59 1.17 -6.87
N PRO A 37 -10.91 0.25 -6.17
CA PRO A 37 -10.24 0.63 -4.93
C PRO A 37 -9.08 1.58 -5.25
N ASP A 38 -8.64 2.35 -4.25
CA ASP A 38 -7.46 3.21 -4.40
C ASP A 38 -6.17 2.37 -4.48
N TYR A 39 -6.16 1.21 -3.81
CA TYR A 39 -4.96 0.37 -3.69
C TYR A 39 -5.23 -1.12 -3.89
N MET A 40 -4.31 -1.78 -4.60
CA MET A 40 -4.20 -3.24 -4.70
C MET A 40 -3.03 -3.74 -3.86
N GLY A 41 -3.29 -4.58 -2.84
CA GLY A 41 -2.26 -5.15 -1.97
C GLY A 41 -1.78 -6.53 -2.42
N LEU A 42 -0.46 -6.69 -2.55
CA LEU A 42 0.25 -7.92 -2.90
C LEU A 42 1.06 -8.40 -1.69
N VAL A 43 0.86 -9.63 -1.22
CA VAL A 43 1.51 -10.13 0.00
C VAL A 43 2.76 -10.93 -0.37
N PHE A 44 3.93 -10.45 0.04
CA PHE A 44 5.21 -11.15 -0.15
C PHE A 44 5.62 -11.97 1.09
N ALA A 45 4.94 -11.77 2.21
CA ALA A 45 5.16 -12.54 3.43
C ALA A 45 4.49 -13.93 3.37
N PRO A 46 5.02 -14.93 4.11
CA PRO A 46 4.43 -16.26 4.20
C PRO A 46 2.96 -16.22 4.62
N SER A 47 2.06 -16.61 3.73
CA SER A 47 0.62 -16.66 3.97
C SER A 47 -0.09 -17.47 2.89
N LYS A 48 -1.38 -17.77 3.09
CA LYS A 48 -2.23 -18.40 2.06
C LYS A 48 -2.40 -17.54 0.78
N ARG A 49 -2.07 -16.25 0.85
CA ARG A 49 -2.20 -15.27 -0.24
C ARG A 49 -0.84 -14.74 -0.70
N GLN A 50 0.25 -15.42 -0.30
CA GLN A 50 1.59 -15.04 -0.73
C GLN A 50 1.71 -15.14 -2.26
N VAL A 51 2.39 -14.15 -2.85
CA VAL A 51 2.76 -14.14 -4.26
C VAL A 51 4.28 -14.15 -4.43
N THR A 52 4.76 -14.77 -5.49
CA THR A 52 6.14 -14.61 -5.93
C THR A 52 6.31 -13.30 -6.71
N VAL A 53 7.54 -12.88 -6.93
CA VAL A 53 7.85 -11.69 -7.74
C VAL A 53 7.25 -11.82 -9.16
N ASP A 54 7.37 -12.98 -9.79
CA ASP A 54 6.85 -13.20 -11.14
C ASP A 54 5.31 -13.21 -11.18
N GLN A 55 4.66 -13.79 -10.16
CA GLN A 55 3.20 -13.69 -10.02
C GLN A 55 2.75 -12.23 -9.82
N ALA A 56 3.46 -11.47 -8.98
CA ALA A 56 3.15 -10.06 -8.74
C ALA A 56 3.28 -9.22 -10.01
N LYS A 57 4.34 -9.41 -10.81
CA LYS A 57 4.49 -8.78 -12.12
C LYS A 57 3.30 -9.06 -13.03
N THR A 58 2.93 -10.34 -13.16
CA THR A 58 1.79 -10.75 -13.99
C THR A 58 0.48 -10.09 -13.53
N LEU A 59 0.27 -9.98 -12.21
CA LEU A 59 -0.92 -9.33 -11.64
C LEU A 59 -0.94 -7.82 -11.93
N VAL A 60 0.20 -7.14 -11.82
CA VAL A 60 0.33 -5.70 -12.11
C VAL A 60 0.16 -5.43 -13.61
N GLU A 61 0.76 -6.24 -14.48
CA GLU A 61 0.58 -6.15 -15.94
C GLU A 61 -0.90 -6.33 -16.32
N GLU A 62 -1.56 -7.33 -15.77
CA GLU A 62 -2.99 -7.56 -16.05
C GLU A 62 -3.88 -6.45 -15.48
N LEU A 63 -3.54 -5.87 -14.31
CA LEU A 63 -4.22 -4.70 -13.76
C LEU A 63 -4.20 -3.54 -14.76
N HIS A 64 -3.03 -3.17 -15.26
CA HIS A 64 -2.87 -2.08 -16.22
C HIS A 64 -3.63 -2.35 -17.52
N LYS A 65 -3.55 -3.57 -18.03
CA LYS A 65 -4.25 -3.99 -19.25
C LYS A 65 -5.77 -3.93 -19.10
N GLN A 66 -6.33 -4.44 -18.00
CA GLN A 66 -7.77 -4.41 -17.75
C GLN A 66 -8.26 -2.99 -17.47
N TYR A 67 -7.47 -2.17 -16.77
CA TYR A 67 -7.79 -0.78 -16.52
C TYR A 67 -7.88 0.01 -17.83
N ALA A 68 -6.87 -0.14 -18.70
CA ALA A 68 -6.85 0.49 -20.02
C ALA A 68 -8.03 0.03 -20.92
N LYS A 69 -8.40 -1.25 -20.86
CA LYS A 69 -9.55 -1.80 -21.59
C LYS A 69 -10.87 -1.22 -21.10
N THR A 70 -11.02 -1.00 -19.80
CA THR A 70 -12.30 -0.60 -19.17
C THR A 70 -12.52 0.90 -19.27
N TYR A 71 -11.45 1.71 -19.09
CA TYR A 71 -11.56 3.17 -18.98
C TYR A 71 -10.92 3.95 -20.15
N GLY A 72 -10.46 3.23 -21.16
CA GLY A 72 -9.78 3.77 -22.33
C GLY A 72 -8.27 3.74 -22.16
N ALA A 73 -7.57 3.32 -23.23
CA ALA A 73 -6.13 3.39 -23.26
C ALA A 73 -5.72 4.86 -23.35
N VAL A 74 -5.11 5.36 -22.29
CA VAL A 74 -4.06 6.33 -22.49
C VAL A 74 -2.89 5.45 -22.93
N GLU A 75 -2.45 5.58 -24.20
CA GLU A 75 -1.34 4.81 -24.74
C GLU A 75 -0.10 5.08 -23.87
N ALA A 76 0.15 4.19 -22.93
CA ALA A 76 1.49 4.11 -22.35
C ALA A 76 2.42 3.72 -23.50
N PRO A 77 3.51 4.45 -23.76
CA PRO A 77 4.43 4.10 -24.82
C PRO A 77 4.96 2.69 -24.54
N MET A 78 4.61 1.74 -25.41
CA MET A 78 5.05 0.34 -25.39
C MET A 78 6.51 0.26 -25.81
N ASN A 79 7.41 0.89 -25.06
CA ASN A 79 8.88 0.70 -25.11
C ASN A 79 9.57 1.83 -24.35
N THR A 80 9.56 1.73 -23.03
CA THR A 80 10.46 2.58 -22.24
C THR A 80 11.21 1.73 -21.22
N GLU A 81 12.51 1.65 -21.42
CA GLU A 81 13.44 0.93 -20.53
C GLU A 81 13.69 1.65 -19.20
N THR A 82 12.90 2.69 -18.85
CA THR A 82 13.11 3.48 -17.63
C THR A 82 11.80 3.78 -16.90
N ALA A 83 11.79 3.49 -15.60
CA ALA A 83 10.69 3.83 -14.68
C ALA A 83 10.39 5.34 -14.57
N GLN A 84 11.24 6.20 -15.15
CA GLN A 84 11.11 7.64 -15.19
C GLN A 84 9.99 8.10 -16.10
N ASP A 85 9.84 7.46 -17.25
CA ASP A 85 8.86 7.85 -18.28
C ASP A 85 7.42 7.57 -17.85
N SER A 86 7.22 6.55 -16.99
CA SER A 86 5.88 6.24 -16.45
C SER A 86 5.37 7.30 -15.46
N LYS A 87 6.26 7.93 -14.69
CA LYS A 87 5.91 9.02 -13.75
C LYS A 87 5.60 10.33 -14.49
N GLU A 88 6.32 10.63 -15.56
CA GLU A 88 6.08 11.81 -16.39
C GLU A 88 4.73 11.75 -17.09
N PHE A 89 4.33 10.57 -17.55
CA PHE A 89 3.05 10.34 -18.21
C PHE A 89 1.83 10.52 -17.29
N VAL A 90 1.93 10.12 -16.01
CA VAL A 90 0.87 10.33 -15.00
C VAL A 90 0.70 11.81 -14.66
N GLN A 91 1.77 12.62 -14.71
CA GLN A 91 1.71 14.06 -14.48
C GLN A 91 1.00 14.82 -15.60
N GLU A 92 1.03 14.33 -16.83
CA GLU A 92 0.36 14.94 -17.98
C GLU A 92 -1.15 14.65 -18.07
N ASN A 93 -1.65 13.67 -17.30
CA ASN A 93 -3.06 13.29 -17.26
C ASN A 93 -3.61 13.33 -15.81
N PRO A 94 -3.99 14.52 -15.28
CA PRO A 94 -4.44 14.68 -13.90
C PRO A 94 -5.75 13.95 -13.55
N ASN A 95 -6.43 13.34 -14.54
CA ASN A 95 -7.62 12.52 -14.35
C ASN A 95 -7.34 11.01 -14.37
N PHE A 96 -6.07 10.61 -14.43
CA PHE A 96 -5.68 9.21 -14.44
C PHE A 96 -5.46 8.73 -13.00
N GLU A 97 -6.54 8.50 -12.26
CA GLU A 97 -6.48 7.82 -10.96
C GLU A 97 -6.30 6.32 -11.19
N ASN A 98 -5.06 5.89 -11.33
CA ASN A 98 -4.73 4.46 -11.42
C ASN A 98 -4.83 3.80 -10.03
N ILE A 99 -5.23 2.53 -9.99
CA ILE A 99 -5.18 1.74 -8.76
C ILE A 99 -3.71 1.54 -8.39
N LYS A 100 -3.27 2.12 -7.26
CA LYS A 100 -1.89 2.01 -6.78
C LYS A 100 -1.60 0.62 -6.24
N THR A 101 -0.37 0.15 -6.43
CA THR A 101 0.10 -1.17 -5.99
C THR A 101 0.88 -1.08 -4.69
N VAL A 102 0.54 -1.93 -3.72
CA VAL A 102 1.17 -1.95 -2.39
C VAL A 102 1.72 -3.33 -2.09
N GLY A 103 3.02 -3.45 -1.89
CA GLY A 103 3.65 -4.69 -1.43
C GLY A 103 3.60 -4.81 0.09
N VAL A 104 3.13 -5.93 0.62
CA VAL A 104 3.10 -6.22 2.06
C VAL A 104 4.25 -7.14 2.42
N PHE A 105 5.10 -6.71 3.34
CA PHE A 105 6.30 -7.38 3.80
C PHE A 105 6.28 -7.61 5.31
N VAL A 106 6.96 -8.66 5.78
CA VAL A 106 7.14 -8.99 7.19
C VAL A 106 8.60 -9.36 7.41
N ASN A 107 9.33 -8.54 8.15
CA ASN A 107 10.72 -8.79 8.56
C ASN A 107 11.66 -9.09 7.38
N GLU A 108 11.44 -8.43 6.24
CA GLU A 108 12.30 -8.54 5.06
C GLU A 108 13.52 -7.63 5.21
N THR A 109 14.61 -7.91 4.49
CA THR A 109 15.75 -7.00 4.45
C THR A 109 15.46 -5.79 3.55
N VAL A 110 16.03 -4.61 3.88
CA VAL A 110 15.84 -3.38 3.07
C VAL A 110 16.24 -3.63 1.61
N ASP A 111 17.39 -4.28 1.37
CA ASP A 111 17.91 -4.49 0.01
C ASP A 111 17.01 -5.39 -0.82
N ASN A 112 16.51 -6.50 -0.23
CA ASN A 112 15.61 -7.41 -0.93
C ASN A 112 14.24 -6.76 -1.18
N LEU A 113 13.71 -6.02 -0.19
CA LEU A 113 12.47 -5.28 -0.33
C LEU A 113 12.56 -4.27 -1.48
N VAL A 114 13.63 -3.47 -1.54
CA VAL A 114 13.87 -2.51 -2.64
C VAL A 114 13.99 -3.23 -3.99
N ALA A 115 14.69 -4.37 -4.03
CA ALA A 115 14.82 -5.16 -5.25
C ALA A 115 13.46 -5.68 -5.75
N ILE A 116 12.63 -6.22 -4.85
CA ILE A 116 11.27 -6.68 -5.16
C ILE A 116 10.40 -5.51 -5.64
N ALA A 117 10.39 -4.41 -4.89
CA ALA A 117 9.57 -3.25 -5.20
C ALA A 117 9.90 -2.67 -6.60
N LYS A 118 11.19 -2.56 -6.94
CA LYS A 118 11.63 -2.16 -8.28
C LYS A 118 11.25 -3.18 -9.35
N ALA A 119 11.44 -4.47 -9.08
CA ALA A 119 11.14 -5.53 -10.06
C ALA A 119 9.65 -5.61 -10.42
N VAL A 120 8.76 -5.31 -9.48
CA VAL A 120 7.29 -5.34 -9.64
C VAL A 120 6.72 -3.97 -10.01
N ASN A 121 7.51 -2.89 -9.86
CA ASN A 121 7.07 -1.50 -10.00
C ASN A 121 5.96 -1.13 -9.02
N LEU A 122 6.22 -1.35 -7.72
CA LEU A 122 5.28 -0.99 -6.65
C LEU A 122 5.24 0.52 -6.43
N ASP A 123 4.06 1.05 -6.05
CA ASP A 123 3.87 2.45 -5.67
C ASP A 123 4.13 2.67 -4.17
N ALA A 124 3.85 1.67 -3.35
CA ALA A 124 4.03 1.74 -1.90
C ALA A 124 4.46 0.39 -1.32
N VAL A 125 5.01 0.44 -0.12
CA VAL A 125 5.31 -0.75 0.68
C VAL A 125 4.66 -0.65 2.05
N GLN A 126 4.09 -1.75 2.52
CA GLN A 126 3.52 -1.89 3.85
C GLN A 126 4.38 -2.83 4.68
N LEU A 127 4.99 -2.31 5.73
CA LEU A 127 5.76 -3.05 6.72
C LEU A 127 4.80 -3.59 7.79
N HIS A 128 4.67 -4.91 7.87
CA HIS A 128 3.70 -5.58 8.75
C HIS A 128 4.36 -6.53 9.75
N GLY A 129 5.66 -6.36 9.97
CA GLY A 129 6.49 -7.10 10.91
C GLY A 129 6.94 -6.24 12.09
N ASP A 130 8.14 -6.57 12.57
CA ASP A 130 8.79 -5.91 13.71
C ASP A 130 9.75 -4.79 13.24
N GLU A 131 9.60 -4.33 11.98
CA GLU A 131 10.44 -3.26 11.42
C GLU A 131 10.27 -1.99 12.28
N ASP A 132 11.40 -1.46 12.74
CA ASP A 132 11.47 -0.27 13.57
C ASP A 132 11.66 1.03 12.75
N GLU A 133 11.74 2.15 13.44
CA GLU A 133 11.95 3.47 12.81
C GLU A 133 13.28 3.55 12.04
N ALA A 134 14.34 2.89 12.52
CA ALA A 134 15.62 2.86 11.82
C ALA A 134 15.53 2.10 10.49
N PHE A 135 14.71 1.05 10.43
CA PHE A 135 14.42 0.34 9.18
C PHE A 135 13.67 1.24 8.20
N ILE A 136 12.65 1.98 8.67
CA ILE A 136 11.86 2.90 7.84
C ILE A 136 12.77 3.96 7.22
N GLN A 137 13.63 4.60 8.03
CA GLN A 137 14.58 5.61 7.57
C GLN A 137 15.55 5.05 6.53
N ALA A 138 16.15 3.88 6.80
CA ALA A 138 17.06 3.22 5.86
C ALA A 138 16.37 2.86 4.52
N LEU A 139 15.08 2.52 4.56
CA LEU A 139 14.29 2.24 3.37
C LEU A 139 14.03 3.53 2.58
N LYS A 140 13.63 4.62 3.24
CA LYS A 140 13.37 5.94 2.61
C LYS A 140 14.63 6.58 2.02
N GLU A 141 15.82 6.28 2.55
CA GLU A 141 17.10 6.69 1.94
C GLU A 141 17.38 5.99 0.60
N LYS A 142 16.82 4.79 0.37
CA LYS A 142 17.08 3.97 -0.82
C LYS A 142 15.97 4.02 -1.87
N THR A 143 14.83 4.63 -1.55
CA THR A 143 13.66 4.61 -2.44
C THR A 143 12.73 5.80 -2.17
N ASP A 144 12.03 6.25 -3.20
CA ASP A 144 10.96 7.27 -3.14
C ASP A 144 9.56 6.66 -2.95
N LEU A 145 9.45 5.37 -2.61
CA LEU A 145 8.16 4.71 -2.38
C LEU A 145 7.47 5.26 -1.13
N GLU A 146 6.13 5.29 -1.17
CA GLU A 146 5.38 5.48 0.06
C GLU A 146 5.64 4.32 1.02
N VAL A 147 6.05 4.60 2.25
CA VAL A 147 6.32 3.60 3.29
C VAL A 147 5.22 3.63 4.33
N TRP A 148 4.47 2.55 4.44
CA TRP A 148 3.40 2.38 5.39
C TRP A 148 3.84 1.43 6.51
N LYS A 149 3.51 1.76 7.76
CA LYS A 149 3.75 0.87 8.91
C LYS A 149 2.44 0.37 9.48
N ALA A 150 2.29 -0.96 9.56
CA ALA A 150 1.22 -1.59 10.32
C ALA A 150 1.63 -1.69 11.79
N VAL A 151 0.83 -1.11 12.66
CA VAL A 151 1.02 -1.07 14.10
C VAL A 151 -0.06 -1.91 14.77
N GLN A 152 0.35 -2.90 15.55
CA GLN A 152 -0.59 -3.68 16.36
C GLN A 152 -0.97 -2.89 17.62
N ILE A 153 -2.24 -2.66 17.81
CA ILE A 153 -2.76 -1.86 18.93
C ILE A 153 -3.37 -2.76 19.98
N CYS A 154 -2.77 -2.75 21.19
CA CYS A 154 -3.31 -3.33 22.41
C CYS A 154 -3.76 -2.25 23.39
N SER A 155 -3.13 -1.05 23.31
CA SER A 155 -3.33 0.08 24.21
C SER A 155 -3.06 1.40 23.48
N PRO A 156 -3.52 2.54 24.01
CA PRO A 156 -3.20 3.87 23.45
C PRO A 156 -1.70 4.12 23.30
N ALA A 157 -0.88 3.63 24.22
CA ALA A 157 0.57 3.80 24.19
C ALA A 157 1.22 3.19 22.93
N ASP A 158 0.60 2.17 22.32
CA ASP A 158 1.10 1.57 21.08
C ASP A 158 0.97 2.54 19.89
N ALA A 159 -0.10 3.32 19.85
CA ALA A 159 -0.28 4.36 18.84
C ALA A 159 0.66 5.55 19.08
N ASP A 160 0.83 5.96 20.34
CA ASP A 160 1.70 7.08 20.71
C ASP A 160 3.16 6.82 20.36
N ALA A 161 3.62 5.58 20.47
CA ALA A 161 4.99 5.18 20.12
C ALA A 161 5.34 5.44 18.64
N TRP A 162 4.34 5.59 17.76
CA TRP A 162 4.53 5.79 16.32
C TRP A 162 4.09 7.16 15.81
N ILE A 163 3.66 8.08 16.71
CA ILE A 163 3.13 9.38 16.31
C ILE A 163 4.15 10.28 15.58
N ASP A 164 5.43 10.11 15.90
CA ASP A 164 6.55 10.83 15.29
C ASP A 164 7.32 9.99 14.25
N SER A 165 6.71 8.87 13.80
CA SER A 165 7.33 8.01 12.79
C SER A 165 7.53 8.75 11.45
N SER A 166 8.61 8.41 10.77
CA SER A 166 8.87 8.85 9.39
C SER A 166 8.07 8.09 8.33
N ALA A 167 7.25 7.10 8.73
CA ALA A 167 6.33 6.43 7.82
C ALA A 167 5.32 7.42 7.21
N ASP A 168 4.99 7.24 5.93
CA ASP A 168 4.04 8.10 5.23
C ASP A 168 2.58 7.80 5.64
N MET A 169 2.32 6.59 6.15
CA MET A 169 1.02 6.16 6.67
C MET A 169 1.18 5.14 7.79
N LEU A 170 0.35 5.27 8.82
CA LEU A 170 0.19 4.26 9.87
C LEU A 170 -1.12 3.50 9.64
N LEU A 171 -1.06 2.18 9.66
CA LEU A 171 -2.23 1.30 9.64
C LEU A 171 -2.37 0.66 11.03
N PHE A 172 -3.48 0.88 11.69
CA PHE A 172 -3.76 0.25 12.97
C PHE A 172 -4.46 -1.08 12.76
N ASP A 173 -3.89 -2.14 13.34
CA ASP A 173 -4.41 -3.51 13.26
C ASP A 173 -4.70 -4.03 14.66
N ALA A 174 -5.79 -4.79 14.80
CA ALA A 174 -6.12 -5.42 16.06
C ALA A 174 -5.03 -6.43 16.44
N TYR A 175 -4.57 -6.39 17.69
CA TYR A 175 -3.60 -7.35 18.17
C TYR A 175 -4.19 -8.75 18.22
N HIS A 176 -3.51 -9.71 17.60
CA HIS A 176 -3.78 -11.13 17.75
C HIS A 176 -2.50 -11.87 18.11
N LYS A 177 -2.56 -12.75 19.12
CA LYS A 177 -1.39 -13.42 19.67
C LYS A 177 -0.69 -14.38 18.71
N ASP A 178 -1.45 -14.99 17.79
CA ASP A 178 -0.98 -16.08 16.94
C ASP A 178 -1.00 -15.74 15.44
N GLU A 179 -1.66 -14.63 15.01
CA GLU A 179 -1.76 -14.25 13.60
C GLU A 179 -1.55 -12.74 13.42
N ARG A 180 -0.85 -12.36 12.33
CA ARG A 180 -0.64 -10.96 11.96
C ARG A 180 -1.66 -10.56 10.90
N GLY A 181 -2.73 -9.87 11.33
CA GLY A 181 -3.77 -9.31 10.47
C GLY A 181 -4.82 -10.29 9.95
N GLY A 182 -6.00 -9.75 9.63
CA GLY A 182 -7.09 -10.51 9.01
C GLY A 182 -7.84 -11.50 9.89
N THR A 183 -7.71 -11.37 11.21
CA THR A 183 -8.35 -12.27 12.21
C THR A 183 -9.85 -12.05 12.35
N GLY A 184 -10.35 -10.87 11.95
CA GLY A 184 -11.75 -10.49 12.10
C GLY A 184 -12.13 -10.10 13.53
N GLU A 185 -11.15 -9.90 14.43
CA GLU A 185 -11.40 -9.40 15.78
C GLU A 185 -11.78 -7.92 15.77
N VAL A 186 -12.57 -7.53 16.77
CA VAL A 186 -13.06 -6.15 16.91
C VAL A 186 -11.93 -5.29 17.50
N PHE A 187 -11.58 -4.23 16.78
CA PHE A 187 -10.66 -3.20 17.27
C PHE A 187 -11.38 -2.26 18.22
N ASP A 188 -10.80 -2.00 19.38
CA ASP A 188 -11.32 -1.00 20.31
C ASP A 188 -10.86 0.41 19.89
N TRP A 189 -11.73 1.13 19.19
CA TRP A 189 -11.44 2.47 18.69
C TRP A 189 -11.20 3.51 19.77
N SER A 190 -11.64 3.26 21.03
CA SER A 190 -11.39 4.18 22.14
C SER A 190 -9.90 4.36 22.44
N CYS A 191 -9.07 3.42 22.00
CA CYS A 191 -7.60 3.54 22.08
C CYS A 191 -7.03 4.71 21.27
N LEU A 192 -7.82 5.34 20.38
CA LEU A 192 -7.39 6.44 19.51
C LEU A 192 -8.04 7.78 19.88
N ASP A 193 -8.82 7.86 20.95
CA ASP A 193 -9.66 9.02 21.31
C ASP A 193 -8.92 10.13 22.08
N GLU A 194 -7.59 10.07 22.30
CA GLU A 194 -6.82 11.10 23.03
C GLU A 194 -6.09 12.11 22.13
#